data_4918fb1aac409ddd4b46d6f7af02c70e
#
_entry.id   4918fb1aac409ddd4b46d6f7af02c70e
#
_cell.length_a   1.000
_cell.length_b   1.000
_cell.length_c   1.000
_cell.angle_alpha   90.00
_cell.angle_beta   90.00
_cell.angle_gamma   90.00
#
_symmetry.space_group_name_H-M   'P 1'
#
loop_
_entity.id
_entity.type
_entity.pdbx_description
1 polymer ?
#
loop_
_entity_poly.entity_id
_entity_poly.type
_entity_poly.pdbx_seq_one_letter_code
_entity_poly.pdbx_strand_id
1 'polypeptide(L)'
;MANWYHYAAALALAAAPSLGASAQEDGSVPDHTAPAQQQVVLEADYVYELSEENSIVAEGNVEALYDGRILRADKLIYNRTTERVRATGNVVIIDTDGTQQFSDEVEVGSNLADGYAIGYSARLPDGATIVANSAIRQPT
;
A
#
# COMPACT_ATOMS: atom_id res chain seq x y z
N MET A 1 13.40 13.48 27.17
CA MET A 1 13.84 13.76 25.80
C MET A 1 13.36 12.61 24.91
N ALA A 2 12.28 12.81 24.20
CA ALA A 2 11.75 11.80 23.29
C ALA A 2 12.54 11.84 22.00
N ASN A 3 13.34 10.80 21.72
CA ASN A 3 13.98 10.58 20.44
C ASN A 3 12.91 10.09 19.47
N TRP A 4 12.44 10.98 18.62
CA TRP A 4 11.56 10.68 17.50
C TRP A 4 12.41 10.12 16.36
N TYR A 5 12.63 8.82 16.36
CA TYR A 5 13.19 8.17 15.18
C TYR A 5 12.04 7.88 14.24
N HIS A 6 11.83 8.77 13.26
CA HIS A 6 10.98 8.49 12.12
C HIS A 6 11.74 7.54 11.19
N TYR A 7 11.35 6.28 11.17
CA TYR A 7 11.84 5.35 10.17
C TYR A 7 10.98 5.49 8.92
N ALA A 8 11.49 6.20 7.93
CA ALA A 8 10.95 6.15 6.58
C ALA A 8 11.50 4.89 5.90
N ALA A 9 10.69 3.85 5.77
CA ALA A 9 11.04 2.69 4.99
C ALA A 9 10.38 2.79 3.60
N ALA A 10 11.20 2.98 2.58
CA ALA A 10 10.75 2.88 1.20
C ALA A 10 10.66 1.40 0.82
N LEU A 11 9.45 0.88 0.67
CA LEU A 11 9.23 -0.47 0.19
C LEU A 11 9.23 -0.47 -1.34
N ALA A 12 10.36 -0.85 -1.94
CA ALA A 12 10.42 -1.13 -3.37
C ALA A 12 9.91 -2.55 -3.60
N LEU A 13 8.74 -2.70 -4.22
CA LEU A 13 8.28 -3.99 -4.75
C LEU A 13 9.11 -4.29 -6.01
N ALA A 14 10.24 -4.97 -5.85
CA ALA A 14 11.02 -5.46 -6.96
C ALA A 14 10.51 -6.85 -7.39
N ALA A 15 9.85 -6.91 -8.54
CA ALA A 15 9.75 -8.17 -9.27
C ALA A 15 11.12 -8.43 -9.91
N ALA A 16 11.79 -9.52 -9.51
CA ALA A 16 13.06 -9.90 -10.06
C ALA A 16 12.88 -10.49 -11.47
N PRO A 17 13.56 -9.97 -12.51
CA PRO A 17 13.67 -10.67 -13.78
C PRO A 17 14.77 -11.72 -13.69
N SER A 18 14.47 -12.93 -14.14
CA SER A 18 15.42 -14.01 -14.31
C SER A 18 16.50 -13.65 -15.33
N LEU A 19 17.75 -13.83 -14.93
CA LEU A 19 18.94 -13.64 -15.75
C LEU A 19 19.02 -14.66 -16.89
N GLY A 20 18.89 -14.19 -18.12
CA GLY A 20 19.39 -14.86 -19.29
C GLY A 20 20.62 -14.10 -19.80
N ALA A 21 21.79 -14.71 -19.69
CA ALA A 21 23.03 -14.14 -20.20
C ALA A 21 23.11 -14.34 -21.73
N SER A 22 23.31 -13.26 -22.47
CA SER A 22 23.96 -13.29 -23.77
C SER A 22 24.59 -11.91 -24.03
N ALA A 23 25.90 -11.92 -24.11
CA ALA A 23 26.70 -10.76 -24.49
C ALA A 23 26.60 -10.53 -26.00
N GLN A 24 26.21 -9.32 -26.40
CA GLN A 24 26.63 -8.72 -27.67
C GLN A 24 26.70 -7.20 -27.49
N GLU A 25 27.90 -6.68 -27.65
CA GLU A 25 28.16 -5.25 -27.82
C GLU A 25 27.58 -4.79 -29.13
N ASP A 26 26.62 -3.88 -29.06
CA ASP A 26 26.38 -2.93 -30.13
C ASP A 26 25.92 -1.62 -29.51
N GLY A 27 26.55 -0.52 -29.97
CA GLY A 27 26.46 0.78 -29.36
C GLY A 27 25.09 1.45 -29.56
N SER A 28 24.12 0.98 -28.83
CA SER A 28 22.82 1.63 -28.65
C SER A 28 22.77 2.25 -27.25
N VAL A 29 22.56 3.55 -27.18
CA VAL A 29 22.26 4.26 -25.95
C VAL A 29 21.09 3.54 -25.28
N PRO A 30 21.23 3.00 -24.06
CA PRO A 30 20.09 2.35 -23.41
C PRO A 30 19.04 3.41 -23.12
N ASP A 31 17.92 3.30 -23.79
CA ASP A 31 16.71 4.01 -23.44
C ASP A 31 16.26 3.47 -22.07
N HIS A 32 16.67 4.18 -21.01
CA HIS A 32 16.34 3.85 -19.62
C HIS A 32 14.91 4.29 -19.34
N THR A 33 13.98 3.80 -20.12
CA THR A 33 12.57 3.76 -19.71
C THR A 33 12.38 2.54 -18.85
N ALA A 34 13.03 2.53 -17.67
CA ALA A 34 12.62 1.62 -16.64
C ALA A 34 11.14 1.88 -16.35
N PRO A 35 10.27 0.86 -16.34
CA PRO A 35 8.89 1.04 -15.95
C PRO A 35 8.91 1.73 -14.58
N ALA A 36 8.17 2.83 -14.44
CA ALA A 36 8.07 3.56 -13.18
C ALA A 36 7.61 2.55 -12.13
N GLN A 37 8.54 2.13 -11.28
CA GLN A 37 8.22 1.26 -10.15
C GLN A 37 7.32 2.09 -9.25
N GLN A 38 6.09 1.65 -9.10
CA GLN A 38 5.14 2.27 -8.18
C GLN A 38 5.70 2.09 -6.76
N GLN A 39 6.34 3.14 -6.25
CA GLN A 39 6.89 3.14 -4.91
C GLN A 39 5.77 3.33 -3.90
N VAL A 40 5.71 2.43 -2.94
CA VAL A 40 4.94 2.63 -1.71
C VAL A 40 5.84 3.35 -0.71
N VAL A 41 5.42 4.52 -0.25
CA VAL A 41 6.07 5.20 0.88
C VAL A 41 5.28 4.84 2.14
N LEU A 42 5.96 4.29 3.14
CA LEU A 42 5.36 3.85 4.39
C LEU A 42 6.02 4.57 5.56
N GLU A 43 5.21 5.20 6.41
CA GLU A 43 5.62 5.80 7.67
C GLU A 43 4.83 5.15 8.81
N ALA A 44 5.49 4.84 9.93
CA ALA A 44 4.88 4.29 11.13
C ALA A 44 5.80 4.49 12.35
N ASP A 45 5.25 4.34 13.56
CA ASP A 45 6.05 4.38 14.77
C ASP A 45 6.98 3.16 14.88
N TYR A 46 6.49 1.98 14.41
CA TYR A 46 7.23 0.72 14.39
C TYR A 46 7.03 0.00 13.07
N VAL A 47 8.12 -0.51 12.50
CA VAL A 47 8.10 -1.40 11.32
C VAL A 47 8.99 -2.59 11.60
N TYR A 48 8.46 -3.80 11.42
CA TYR A 48 9.20 -5.04 11.62
C TYR A 48 8.74 -6.14 10.65
N GLU A 49 9.57 -7.16 10.50
CA GLU A 49 9.32 -8.30 9.62
C GLU A 49 8.95 -9.54 10.43
N LEU A 50 7.89 -10.23 10.02
CA LEU A 50 7.53 -11.57 10.46
C LEU A 50 8.02 -12.57 9.41
N SER A 51 9.21 -13.11 9.62
CA SER A 51 9.87 -13.99 8.64
C SER A 51 9.10 -15.29 8.38
N GLU A 52 8.46 -15.87 9.40
CA GLU A 52 7.65 -17.07 9.28
C GLU A 52 6.42 -16.88 8.38
N GLU A 53 5.85 -15.70 8.38
CA GLU A 53 4.67 -15.34 7.57
C GLU A 53 5.03 -14.62 6.28
N ASN A 54 6.32 -14.35 6.05
CA ASN A 54 6.82 -13.52 4.94
C ASN A 54 6.06 -12.19 4.84
N SER A 55 5.87 -11.53 5.99
CA SER A 55 5.06 -10.33 6.11
C SER A 55 5.85 -9.18 6.72
N ILE A 56 5.50 -7.96 6.31
CA ILE A 56 5.95 -6.71 6.94
C ILE A 56 4.79 -6.16 7.75
N VAL A 57 5.07 -5.75 8.97
CA VAL A 57 4.10 -5.16 9.89
C VAL A 57 4.52 -3.74 10.22
N ALA A 58 3.60 -2.80 10.09
CA ALA A 58 3.73 -1.43 10.53
C ALA A 58 2.67 -1.15 11.61
N GLU A 59 3.09 -0.58 12.72
CA GLU A 59 2.21 -0.28 13.86
C GLU A 59 2.44 1.15 14.37
N GLY A 60 1.35 1.78 14.77
CA GLY A 60 1.32 3.12 15.34
C GLY A 60 1.40 4.22 14.27
N ASN A 61 0.37 5.03 14.18
CA ASN A 61 0.28 6.17 13.26
C ASN A 61 0.72 5.84 11.83
N VAL A 62 0.25 4.71 11.33
CA VAL A 62 0.65 4.21 10.00
C VAL A 62 0.10 5.13 8.92
N GLU A 63 0.95 5.58 8.02
CA GLU A 63 0.58 6.27 6.78
C GLU A 63 1.30 5.62 5.61
N ALA A 64 0.55 5.19 4.60
CA ALA A 64 1.07 4.63 3.37
C ALA A 64 0.60 5.48 2.18
N LEU A 65 1.53 5.87 1.32
CA LEU A 65 1.26 6.57 0.07
C LEU A 65 1.53 5.63 -1.10
N TYR A 66 0.53 5.41 -1.92
CA TYR A 66 0.60 4.58 -3.12
C TYR A 66 -0.22 5.17 -4.26
N ASP A 67 0.40 5.42 -5.39
CA ASP A 67 -0.26 5.95 -6.60
C ASP A 67 -1.15 7.19 -6.32
N GLY A 68 -0.65 8.10 -5.48
CA GLY A 68 -1.37 9.32 -5.09
C GLY A 68 -2.50 9.11 -4.07
N ARG A 69 -2.76 7.86 -3.64
CA ARG A 69 -3.69 7.53 -2.57
C ARG A 69 -2.97 7.46 -1.23
N ILE A 70 -3.62 7.96 -0.20
CA ILE A 70 -3.10 7.91 1.17
C ILE A 70 -3.95 6.94 1.97
N LEU A 71 -3.31 5.97 2.62
CA LEU A 71 -3.93 5.07 3.59
C LEU A 71 -3.37 5.39 4.97
N ARG A 72 -4.24 5.59 5.95
CA ARG A 72 -3.89 5.73 7.37
C ARG A 72 -4.56 4.63 8.17
N ALA A 73 -3.85 4.10 9.17
CA ALA A 73 -4.37 3.06 10.04
C ALA A 73 -3.58 3.00 11.35
N ASP A 74 -4.07 2.26 12.33
CA ASP A 74 -3.31 1.95 13.54
C ASP A 74 -2.28 0.85 13.28
N LYS A 75 -2.61 -0.09 12.37
CA LYS A 75 -1.75 -1.20 11.97
C LYS A 75 -1.94 -1.56 10.50
N LEU A 76 -0.84 -1.91 9.85
CA LEU A 76 -0.82 -2.41 8.48
C LEU A 76 0.07 -3.64 8.40
N ILE A 77 -0.42 -4.68 7.73
CA ILE A 77 0.33 -5.91 7.44
C ILE A 77 0.36 -6.09 5.93
N TYR A 78 1.56 -6.22 5.38
CA TYR A 78 1.77 -6.61 4.00
C TYR A 78 2.33 -8.02 3.92
N ASN A 79 1.58 -8.94 3.37
CA ASN A 79 2.01 -10.31 3.12
C ASN A 79 2.60 -10.42 1.72
N ARG A 80 3.90 -10.70 1.63
CA ARG A 80 4.63 -10.79 0.36
C ARG A 80 4.26 -12.02 -0.46
N THR A 81 3.78 -13.09 0.19
CA THR A 81 3.41 -14.34 -0.48
C THR A 81 2.08 -14.22 -1.21
N THR A 82 1.11 -13.58 -0.56
CA THR A 82 -0.24 -13.39 -1.12
C THR A 82 -0.39 -12.05 -1.83
N GLU A 83 0.59 -11.17 -1.71
CA GLU A 83 0.56 -9.78 -2.20
C GLU A 83 -0.66 -9.00 -1.71
N ARG A 84 -1.05 -9.24 -0.45
CA ARG A 84 -2.19 -8.57 0.17
C ARG A 84 -1.75 -7.63 1.28
N VAL A 85 -2.48 -6.52 1.35
CA VAL A 85 -2.35 -5.51 2.41
C VAL A 85 -3.59 -5.55 3.28
N ARG A 86 -3.41 -5.69 4.59
CA ARG A 86 -4.46 -5.61 5.58
C ARG A 86 -4.18 -4.43 6.52
N ALA A 87 -5.13 -3.51 6.60
CA ALA A 87 -5.07 -2.38 7.50
C ALA A 87 -6.19 -2.49 8.53
N THR A 88 -5.88 -2.24 9.78
CA THR A 88 -6.82 -2.34 10.91
C THR A 88 -6.69 -1.15 11.84
N GLY A 89 -7.83 -0.75 12.42
CA GLY A 89 -7.95 0.32 13.39
C GLY A 89 -7.96 1.71 12.74
N ASN A 90 -9.07 2.40 12.82
CA ASN A 90 -9.25 3.78 12.32
C ASN A 90 -8.74 3.97 10.89
N VAL A 91 -9.07 3.03 10.01
CA VAL A 91 -8.58 3.04 8.64
C VAL A 91 -9.22 4.19 7.87
N VAL A 92 -8.40 5.02 7.25
CA VAL A 92 -8.82 6.11 6.36
C VAL A 92 -8.06 5.96 5.04
N ILE A 93 -8.81 5.92 3.93
CA ILE A 93 -8.22 5.97 2.59
C ILE A 93 -8.68 7.26 1.93
N ILE A 94 -7.73 8.05 1.42
CA ILE A 94 -7.98 9.26 0.67
C ILE A 94 -7.60 8.99 -0.78
N ASP A 95 -8.59 8.98 -1.65
CA ASP A 95 -8.39 8.79 -3.08
C ASP A 95 -7.91 10.08 -3.77
N THR A 96 -7.39 9.95 -4.97
CA THR A 96 -6.88 11.06 -5.78
C THR A 96 -7.94 12.08 -6.19
N ASP A 97 -9.21 11.68 -6.21
CA ASP A 97 -10.36 12.57 -6.46
C ASP A 97 -10.84 13.32 -5.21
N GLY A 98 -10.24 13.06 -4.04
CA GLY A 98 -10.60 13.64 -2.75
C GLY A 98 -11.68 12.86 -2.00
N THR A 99 -12.15 11.72 -2.51
CA THR A 99 -13.03 10.82 -1.77
C THR A 99 -12.30 10.29 -0.52
N GLN A 100 -12.97 10.37 0.63
CA GLN A 100 -12.46 9.85 1.89
C GLN A 100 -13.26 8.61 2.28
N GLN A 101 -12.57 7.49 2.48
CA GLN A 101 -13.15 6.22 2.91
C GLN A 101 -12.68 5.90 4.32
N PHE A 102 -13.60 5.50 5.17
CA PHE A 102 -13.37 5.15 6.58
C PHE A 102 -13.80 3.72 6.81
N SER A 103 -13.01 2.96 7.56
CA SER A 103 -13.30 1.56 7.87
C SER A 103 -12.65 1.15 9.18
N ASP A 104 -13.17 0.09 9.80
CA ASP A 104 -12.51 -0.56 10.94
C ASP A 104 -11.37 -1.46 10.47
N GLU A 105 -11.61 -2.14 9.33
CA GLU A 105 -10.64 -3.04 8.70
C GLU A 105 -10.79 -2.98 7.18
N VAL A 106 -9.67 -3.02 6.49
CA VAL A 106 -9.58 -3.13 5.03
C VAL A 106 -8.55 -4.18 4.67
N GLU A 107 -8.87 -5.06 3.73
CA GLU A 107 -7.90 -5.92 3.07
C GLU A 107 -8.02 -5.75 1.57
N VAL A 108 -6.90 -5.47 0.91
CA VAL A 108 -6.81 -5.23 -0.53
C VAL A 108 -5.61 -5.95 -1.13
N GLY A 109 -5.72 -6.31 -2.41
CA GLY A 109 -4.56 -6.72 -3.19
C GLY A 109 -3.55 -5.57 -3.35
N SER A 110 -2.29 -5.88 -3.59
CA SER A 110 -1.24 -4.87 -3.74
C SER A 110 -1.49 -3.89 -4.88
N ASN A 111 -2.27 -4.28 -5.88
CA ASN A 111 -2.70 -3.43 -7.00
C ASN A 111 -3.98 -2.63 -6.69
N LEU A 112 -4.56 -2.76 -5.49
CA LEU A 112 -5.81 -2.13 -5.05
C LEU A 112 -7.03 -2.42 -5.95
N ALA A 113 -6.97 -3.47 -6.79
CA ALA A 113 -8.03 -3.81 -7.72
C ALA A 113 -9.19 -4.56 -7.06
N ASP A 114 -8.87 -5.33 -6.03
CA ASP A 114 -9.82 -6.14 -5.27
C ASP A 114 -9.62 -5.98 -3.76
N GLY A 115 -10.66 -6.22 -3.01
CA GLY A 115 -10.57 -6.19 -1.56
C GLY A 115 -11.93 -6.11 -0.87
N TYR A 116 -11.89 -6.06 0.45
CA TYR A 116 -13.06 -5.83 1.28
C TYR A 116 -12.77 -4.81 2.38
N ALA A 117 -13.83 -4.20 2.89
CA ALA A 117 -13.79 -3.31 4.03
C ALA A 117 -14.93 -3.64 5.00
N ILE A 118 -14.67 -3.53 6.29
CA ILE A 118 -15.64 -3.71 7.37
C ILE A 118 -15.85 -2.36 8.07
N GLY A 119 -17.10 -2.06 8.44
CA GLY A 119 -17.44 -0.78 9.05
C GLY A 119 -17.26 0.39 8.08
N TYR A 120 -17.67 0.20 6.83
CA TYR A 120 -17.38 1.12 5.73
C TYR A 120 -18.24 2.36 5.73
N SER A 121 -17.62 3.52 5.55
CA SER A 121 -18.28 4.75 5.14
C SER A 121 -17.40 5.54 4.17
N ALA A 122 -18.02 6.30 3.29
CA ALA A 122 -17.31 7.15 2.36
C ALA A 122 -17.95 8.55 2.31
N ARG A 123 -17.09 9.57 2.22
CA ARG A 123 -17.46 10.94 1.96
C ARG A 123 -16.92 11.35 0.59
N LEU A 124 -17.81 11.71 -0.30
CA LEU A 124 -17.48 12.12 -1.66
C LEU A 124 -17.12 13.62 -1.68
N PRO A 125 -16.44 14.11 -2.73
CA PRO A 125 -16.04 15.51 -2.86
C PRO A 125 -17.22 16.49 -2.90
N ASP A 126 -18.38 16.06 -3.36
CA ASP A 126 -19.63 16.85 -3.39
C ASP A 126 -20.34 16.90 -2.02
N GLY A 127 -19.79 16.22 -1.00
CA GLY A 127 -20.33 16.16 0.36
C GLY A 127 -21.29 15.00 0.59
N ALA A 128 -21.64 14.21 -0.42
CA ALA A 128 -22.44 13.00 -0.23
C ALA A 128 -21.73 11.98 0.67
N THR A 129 -22.49 11.25 1.46
CA THR A 129 -21.96 10.22 2.37
C THR A 129 -22.64 8.89 2.09
N ILE A 130 -21.84 7.83 2.00
CA ILE A 130 -22.27 6.44 1.87
C ILE A 130 -21.89 5.72 3.17
N VAL A 131 -22.77 4.89 3.69
CA VAL A 131 -22.51 4.05 4.88
C VAL A 131 -22.96 2.63 4.59
N ALA A 132 -22.11 1.66 4.92
CA ALA A 132 -22.38 0.24 4.79
C ALA A 132 -21.68 -0.55 5.90
N ASN A 133 -22.24 -1.69 6.30
CA ASN A 133 -21.56 -2.59 7.25
C ASN A 133 -20.31 -3.20 6.65
N SER A 134 -20.32 -3.44 5.34
CA SER A 134 -19.18 -3.93 4.58
C SER A 134 -19.23 -3.47 3.13
N ALA A 135 -18.08 -3.38 2.51
CA ALA A 135 -17.92 -3.10 1.09
C ALA A 135 -16.95 -4.11 0.47
N ILE A 136 -17.24 -4.53 -0.75
CA ILE A 136 -16.40 -5.45 -1.52
C ILE A 136 -16.10 -4.78 -2.86
N ARG A 137 -14.81 -4.75 -3.21
CA ARG A 137 -14.35 -4.35 -4.54
C ARG A 137 -13.94 -5.61 -5.30
N GLN A 138 -14.44 -5.78 -6.50
CA GLN A 138 -14.06 -6.86 -7.41
C GLN A 138 -13.27 -6.27 -8.59
N PRO A 139 -12.27 -7.00 -9.11
CA PRO A 139 -11.57 -6.59 -10.31
C PRO A 139 -12.55 -6.56 -11.49
N THR A 140 -12.46 -5.53 -12.28
CA THR A 140 -13.22 -5.38 -13.53
C THR A 140 -12.48 -5.98 -14.70
#